data_6981efafc28f5a000a852a1e1d828bbc
#
_entry.id   6981efafc28f5a000a852a1e1d828bbc
#
_cell.length_a   1.000
_cell.length_b   1.000
_cell.length_c   1.000
_cell.angle_alpha   90.00
_cell.angle_beta   90.00
_cell.angle_gamma   90.00
#
_symmetry.space_group_name_H-M   'P 1'
#
loop_
_entity.id
_entity.type
_entity.pdbx_description
1 polymer ?
#
loop_
_entity_poly.entity_id
_entity_poly.type
_entity_poly.pdbx_seq_one_letter_code
_entity_poly.pdbx_strand_id
1 'polypeptide(L)'
;MNLILYIVAFLEGFTTLSVEIMSIRNSIAIVGSNSISTSIILGIILLALSYGYYRGGVFASQNKPEVIKKKIYQNLLIASIFYTFVSFPLENQLLSYLLSLNIGYFLPIFIGVSVLFILPVFLASQTIPLLSELIDDDKKAVIIGKLLFFSTVGSFMGSVVTSLVFFSYIGVEKSIVMNGLILAVLALVMYYQFDKKIFRVQ
;
A
#
# COMPACT_ATOMS: atom_id res chain seq x y z
N MET A 1 5.31 -24.33 4.14
CA MET A 1 5.30 -22.92 4.52
C MET A 1 4.31 -22.18 3.66
N ASN A 2 3.56 -21.37 4.27
CA ASN A 2 2.22 -20.99 3.92
C ASN A 2 2.11 -20.19 2.63
N LEU A 3 1.56 -20.78 1.59
CA LEU A 3 1.12 -20.13 0.35
C LEU A 3 0.43 -18.77 0.63
N ILE A 4 -0.27 -18.68 1.75
CA ILE A 4 -0.98 -17.48 2.20
C ILE A 4 -0.02 -16.28 2.37
N LEU A 5 1.18 -16.47 2.93
CA LEU A 5 2.14 -15.36 3.11
C LEU A 5 2.59 -14.78 1.76
N TYR A 6 2.78 -15.65 0.78
CA TYR A 6 3.12 -15.21 -0.58
C TYR A 6 1.96 -14.53 -1.29
N ILE A 7 0.72 -15.00 -1.06
CA ILE A 7 -0.49 -14.33 -1.57
C ILE A 7 -0.64 -12.95 -0.93
N VAL A 8 -0.41 -12.84 0.37
CA VAL A 8 -0.48 -11.53 1.07
C VAL A 8 0.59 -10.58 0.53
N ALA A 9 1.83 -11.05 0.37
CA ALA A 9 2.91 -10.25 -0.21
C ALA A 9 2.59 -9.79 -1.64
N PHE A 10 2.05 -10.71 -2.47
CA PHE A 10 1.64 -10.40 -3.83
C PHE A 10 0.52 -9.34 -3.88
N LEU A 11 -0.53 -9.52 -3.10
CA LEU A 11 -1.67 -8.59 -3.10
C LEU A 11 -1.33 -7.24 -2.44
N GLU A 12 -0.44 -7.22 -1.45
CA GLU A 12 0.11 -5.98 -0.89
C GLU A 12 0.88 -5.20 -1.97
N GLY A 13 1.80 -5.85 -2.68
CA GLY A 13 2.51 -5.22 -3.79
C GLY A 13 1.55 -4.75 -4.91
N PHE A 14 0.58 -5.59 -5.27
CA PHE A 14 -0.45 -5.25 -6.26
C PHE A 14 -1.18 -3.96 -5.88
N THR A 15 -1.70 -3.87 -4.66
CA THR A 15 -2.46 -2.70 -4.20
C THR A 15 -1.59 -1.47 -4.10
N THR A 16 -0.35 -1.58 -3.69
CA THR A 16 0.58 -0.47 -3.53
C THR A 16 0.87 0.22 -4.87
N LEU A 17 1.32 -0.52 -5.88
CA LEU A 17 1.58 0.05 -7.21
C LEU A 17 0.29 0.46 -7.94
N SER A 18 -0.80 -0.26 -7.71
CA SER A 18 -2.11 0.11 -8.23
C SER A 18 -2.50 1.52 -7.76
N VAL A 19 -2.38 1.78 -6.46
CA VAL A 19 -2.71 3.09 -5.86
C VAL A 19 -1.76 4.18 -6.34
N GLU A 20 -0.46 3.88 -6.50
CA GLU A 20 0.51 4.83 -7.07
C GLU A 20 0.10 5.30 -8.48
N ILE A 21 -0.23 4.37 -9.37
CA ILE A 21 -0.71 4.67 -10.71
C ILE A 21 -2.03 5.47 -10.70
N MET A 22 -2.93 5.15 -9.76
CA MET A 22 -4.19 5.90 -9.59
C MET A 22 -3.95 7.32 -9.11
N SER A 23 -3.05 7.52 -8.15
CA SER A 23 -2.67 8.84 -7.65
C SER A 23 -2.07 9.71 -8.76
N ILE A 24 -1.16 9.15 -9.56
CA ILE A 24 -0.60 9.83 -10.73
C ILE A 24 -1.72 10.23 -11.71
N ARG A 25 -2.59 9.29 -12.05
CA ARG A 25 -3.66 9.52 -13.02
C ARG A 25 -4.64 10.60 -12.55
N ASN A 26 -5.02 10.56 -11.29
CA ASN A 26 -5.95 11.54 -10.71
C ASN A 26 -5.32 12.94 -10.65
N SER A 27 -4.09 13.05 -10.18
CA SER A 27 -3.37 14.33 -10.12
C SER A 27 -3.16 14.94 -11.50
N ILE A 28 -2.80 14.13 -12.51
CA ILE A 28 -2.65 14.59 -13.90
C ILE A 28 -3.97 15.15 -14.46
N ALA A 29 -5.11 14.58 -14.11
CA ALA A 29 -6.42 15.07 -14.55
C ALA A 29 -6.71 16.50 -14.05
N ILE A 30 -6.16 16.88 -12.90
CA ILE A 30 -6.40 18.18 -12.25
C ILE A 30 -5.32 19.22 -12.64
N VAL A 31 -4.06 18.81 -12.64
CA VAL A 31 -2.90 19.73 -12.78
C VAL A 31 -2.31 19.70 -14.20
N GLY A 32 -2.70 18.74 -15.01
CA GLY A 32 -2.11 18.48 -16.31
C GLY A 32 -0.92 17.53 -16.24
N SER A 33 -0.57 16.97 -17.41
CA SER A 33 0.54 16.02 -17.55
C SER A 33 1.87 16.77 -17.60
N ASN A 34 2.68 16.61 -16.56
CA ASN A 34 4.07 17.06 -16.57
C ASN A 34 4.97 16.10 -15.76
N SER A 35 6.24 16.03 -16.11
CA SER A 35 7.22 15.18 -15.45
C SER A 35 7.47 15.57 -13.99
N ILE A 36 7.32 16.83 -13.63
CA ILE A 36 7.52 17.34 -12.27
C ILE A 36 6.45 16.75 -11.34
N SER A 37 5.17 16.83 -11.73
CA SER A 37 4.06 16.27 -10.94
C SER A 37 4.24 14.78 -10.70
N THR A 38 4.56 14.03 -11.76
CA THR A 38 4.82 12.59 -11.66
C THR A 38 5.98 12.28 -10.72
N SER A 39 7.09 13.01 -10.84
CA SER A 39 8.28 12.81 -9.98
C SER A 39 7.99 13.11 -8.51
N ILE A 40 7.19 14.12 -8.20
CA ILE A 40 6.77 14.45 -6.82
C ILE A 40 5.96 13.29 -6.24
N ILE A 41 4.96 12.80 -6.97
CA ILE A 41 4.08 11.72 -6.51
C ILE A 41 4.89 10.45 -6.26
N LEU A 42 5.71 10.02 -7.23
CA LEU A 42 6.61 8.88 -7.09
C LEU A 42 7.53 9.04 -5.87
N GLY A 43 8.16 10.19 -5.72
CA GLY A 43 9.07 10.48 -4.59
C GLY A 43 8.38 10.35 -3.24
N ILE A 44 7.18 10.91 -3.09
CA ILE A 44 6.40 10.84 -1.84
C ILE A 44 6.03 9.38 -1.52
N ILE A 45 5.52 8.64 -2.50
CA ILE A 45 5.11 7.24 -2.29
C ILE A 45 6.32 6.37 -1.96
N LEU A 46 7.43 6.52 -2.67
CA LEU A 46 8.67 5.79 -2.38
C LEU A 46 9.24 6.12 -0.99
N LEU A 47 9.15 7.37 -0.54
CA LEU A 47 9.53 7.75 0.82
C LEU A 47 8.63 7.08 1.87
N ALA A 48 7.32 7.07 1.65
CA ALA A 48 6.38 6.40 2.53
C ALA A 48 6.63 4.89 2.60
N LEU A 49 6.89 4.23 1.46
CA LEU A 49 7.27 2.83 1.36
C LEU A 49 8.55 2.52 2.15
N SER A 50 9.62 3.28 1.87
CA SER A 50 10.93 3.04 2.49
C SER A 50 10.88 3.22 4.00
N TYR A 51 10.19 4.26 4.48
CA TYR A 51 10.01 4.51 5.91
C TYR A 51 9.13 3.44 6.56
N GLY A 52 8.09 2.95 5.85
CA GLY A 52 7.27 1.85 6.30
C GLY A 52 8.04 0.54 6.45
N TYR A 53 8.88 0.17 5.48
CA TYR A 53 9.78 -0.98 5.59
C TYR A 53 10.73 -0.87 6.79
N TYR A 54 11.36 0.29 6.96
CA TYR A 54 12.24 0.53 8.09
C TYR A 54 11.52 0.39 9.44
N ARG A 55 10.41 1.09 9.62
CA ARG A 55 9.62 1.06 10.88
C ARG A 55 8.98 -0.29 11.14
N GLY A 56 8.55 -0.98 10.08
CA GLY A 56 8.05 -2.35 10.16
C GLY A 56 9.10 -3.32 10.66
N GLY A 57 10.33 -3.24 10.14
CA GLY A 57 11.46 -4.06 10.58
C GLY A 57 11.86 -3.79 12.03
N VAL A 58 11.98 -2.51 12.42
CA VAL A 58 12.28 -2.11 13.81
C VAL A 58 11.20 -2.62 14.77
N PHE A 59 9.92 -2.45 14.41
CA PHE A 59 8.82 -2.94 15.24
C PHE A 59 8.84 -4.46 15.37
N ALA A 60 9.08 -5.17 14.27
CA ALA A 60 9.12 -6.63 14.23
C ALA A 60 10.22 -7.20 15.15
N SER A 61 11.42 -6.63 15.10
CA SER A 61 12.57 -7.10 15.91
C SER A 61 12.40 -6.90 17.43
N GLN A 62 11.49 -6.04 17.85
CA GLN A 62 11.28 -5.68 19.26
C GLN A 62 10.03 -6.32 19.87
N ASN A 63 9.21 -6.99 19.11
CA ASN A 63 7.91 -7.46 19.56
C ASN A 63 7.70 -8.97 19.38
N LYS A 64 6.87 -9.55 20.24
CA LYS A 64 6.50 -10.96 20.15
C LYS A 64 5.59 -11.24 18.93
N PRO A 65 5.59 -12.48 18.40
CA PRO A 65 4.78 -12.85 17.25
C PRO A 65 3.30 -12.49 17.34
N GLU A 66 2.67 -12.57 18.51
CA GLU A 66 1.26 -12.20 18.69
C GLU A 66 1.01 -10.71 18.44
N VAL A 67 1.94 -9.84 18.88
CA VAL A 67 1.86 -8.39 18.69
C VAL A 67 2.09 -8.05 17.22
N ILE A 68 3.05 -8.72 16.57
CA ILE A 68 3.33 -8.57 15.14
C ILE A 68 2.10 -8.94 14.31
N LYS A 69 1.47 -10.07 14.59
CA LYS A 69 0.24 -10.52 13.93
C LYS A 69 -0.87 -9.47 14.02
N LYS A 70 -1.10 -8.97 15.25
CA LYS A 70 -2.07 -7.91 15.50
C LYS A 70 -1.75 -6.65 14.69
N LYS A 71 -0.50 -6.26 14.60
CA LYS A 71 -0.05 -5.08 13.85
C LYS A 71 -0.32 -5.21 12.35
N ILE A 72 -0.09 -6.39 11.77
CA ILE A 72 -0.32 -6.62 10.33
C ILE A 72 -1.78 -6.35 9.98
N TYR A 73 -2.74 -7.04 10.64
CA TYR A 73 -4.14 -6.85 10.27
C TYR A 73 -4.64 -5.45 10.57
N GLN A 74 -4.18 -4.81 11.65
CA GLN A 74 -4.56 -3.42 11.97
C GLN A 74 -4.08 -2.45 10.91
N ASN A 75 -2.82 -2.58 10.46
CA ASN A 75 -2.27 -1.73 9.42
C ASN A 75 -3.03 -1.88 8.09
N LEU A 76 -3.30 -3.12 7.67
CA LEU A 76 -4.06 -3.40 6.45
C LEU A 76 -5.51 -2.88 6.56
N LEU A 77 -6.15 -3.02 7.72
CA LEU A 77 -7.51 -2.53 7.93
C LEU A 77 -7.56 -1.00 7.88
N ILE A 78 -6.64 -0.31 8.56
CA ILE A 78 -6.59 1.16 8.54
C ILE A 78 -6.30 1.65 7.13
N ALA A 79 -5.33 1.06 6.42
CA ALA A 79 -5.04 1.41 5.04
C ALA A 79 -6.25 1.18 4.12
N SER A 80 -6.99 0.08 4.31
CA SER A 80 -8.23 -0.21 3.60
C SER A 80 -9.30 0.85 3.80
N ILE A 81 -9.56 1.24 5.05
CA ILE A 81 -10.53 2.30 5.37
C ILE A 81 -10.12 3.61 4.70
N PHE A 82 -8.83 3.93 4.73
CA PHE A 82 -8.33 5.16 4.12
C PHE A 82 -8.53 5.17 2.61
N TYR A 83 -8.19 4.10 1.89
CA TYR A 83 -8.42 4.01 0.45
C TYR A 83 -9.90 3.98 0.07
N THR A 84 -10.74 3.32 0.87
CA THR A 84 -12.16 3.19 0.54
C THR A 84 -12.94 4.47 0.76
N PHE A 85 -12.67 5.20 1.85
CA PHE A 85 -13.55 6.29 2.30
C PHE A 85 -12.92 7.68 2.27
N VAL A 86 -11.59 7.78 2.29
CA VAL A 86 -10.89 9.05 2.51
C VAL A 86 -10.17 9.54 1.26
N SER A 87 -9.41 8.68 0.58
CA SER A 87 -8.44 9.14 -0.40
C SER A 87 -9.03 9.88 -1.58
N PHE A 88 -10.01 9.31 -2.27
CA PHE A 88 -10.51 9.91 -3.51
C PHE A 88 -11.37 11.17 -3.29
N PRO A 89 -12.40 11.17 -2.42
CA PRO A 89 -13.22 12.37 -2.22
C PRO A 89 -12.41 13.56 -1.69
N LEU A 90 -11.45 13.28 -0.80
CA LEU A 90 -10.61 14.30 -0.21
C LEU A 90 -9.52 14.79 -1.18
N GLU A 91 -8.97 13.93 -2.04
CA GLU A 91 -7.93 14.31 -3.00
C GLU A 91 -8.41 15.42 -3.93
N ASN A 92 -9.55 15.22 -4.56
CA ASN A 92 -10.10 16.20 -5.49
C ASN A 92 -10.43 17.55 -4.81
N GLN A 93 -11.05 17.50 -3.63
CA GLN A 93 -11.41 18.71 -2.89
C GLN A 93 -10.17 19.43 -2.38
N LEU A 94 -9.22 18.71 -1.77
CA LEU A 94 -8.01 19.30 -1.20
C LEU A 94 -7.12 19.88 -2.30
N LEU A 95 -6.90 19.14 -3.38
CA LEU A 95 -6.04 19.59 -4.48
C LEU A 95 -6.65 20.80 -5.20
N SER A 96 -7.95 20.80 -5.48
CA SER A 96 -8.65 21.94 -6.08
C SER A 96 -8.60 23.19 -5.19
N TYR A 97 -8.77 23.00 -3.87
CA TYR A 97 -8.65 24.10 -2.91
C TYR A 97 -7.22 24.67 -2.88
N LEU A 98 -6.21 23.83 -2.80
CA LEU A 98 -4.82 24.26 -2.74
C LEU A 98 -4.40 24.97 -4.05
N LEU A 99 -4.91 24.53 -5.20
CA LEU A 99 -4.67 25.20 -6.49
C LEU A 99 -5.34 26.57 -6.57
N SER A 100 -6.50 26.75 -5.94
CA SER A 100 -7.18 28.05 -5.91
C SER A 100 -6.39 29.13 -5.17
N LEU A 101 -5.42 28.75 -4.32
CA LEU A 101 -4.54 29.69 -3.62
C LEU A 101 -3.46 30.33 -4.50
N ASN A 102 -3.34 29.92 -5.77
CA ASN A 102 -2.38 30.43 -6.75
C ASN A 102 -0.90 30.37 -6.30
N ILE A 103 -0.55 29.36 -5.49
CA ILE A 103 0.81 29.13 -4.95
C ILE A 103 1.69 28.27 -5.89
N GLY A 104 1.31 28.15 -7.15
CA GLY A 104 1.95 27.27 -8.13
C GLY A 104 1.47 25.81 -8.02
N TYR A 105 2.06 24.91 -8.80
CA TYR A 105 1.62 23.51 -8.87
C TYR A 105 2.36 22.58 -7.89
N PHE A 106 3.60 22.89 -7.57
CA PHE A 106 4.46 22.03 -6.75
C PHE A 106 3.89 21.81 -5.34
N LEU A 107 3.58 22.88 -4.63
CA LEU A 107 3.11 22.83 -3.25
C LEU A 107 1.76 22.14 -3.09
N PRO A 108 0.74 22.44 -3.91
CA PRO A 108 -0.53 21.73 -3.90
C PRO A 108 -0.42 20.21 -4.09
N ILE A 109 0.35 19.76 -5.07
CA ILE A 109 0.56 18.35 -5.33
C ILE A 109 1.30 17.70 -4.15
N PHE A 110 2.39 18.33 -3.70
CA PHE A 110 3.18 17.82 -2.59
C PHE A 110 2.32 17.63 -1.32
N ILE A 111 1.56 18.64 -0.93
CA ILE A 111 0.70 18.59 0.26
C ILE A 111 -0.45 17.60 0.06
N GLY A 112 -1.16 17.66 -1.08
CA GLY A 112 -2.31 16.80 -1.35
C GLY A 112 -1.95 15.33 -1.33
N VAL A 113 -0.91 14.93 -2.06
CA VAL A 113 -0.43 13.55 -2.10
C VAL A 113 0.13 13.11 -0.74
N SER A 114 0.88 13.97 -0.06
CA SER A 114 1.44 13.65 1.26
C SER A 114 0.36 13.36 2.29
N VAL A 115 -0.66 14.20 2.39
CA VAL A 115 -1.74 14.05 3.36
C VAL A 115 -2.54 12.77 3.12
N LEU A 116 -2.76 12.41 1.86
CA LEU A 116 -3.69 11.33 1.51
C LEU A 116 -3.02 9.97 1.36
N PHE A 117 -1.80 9.90 0.89
CA PHE A 117 -1.16 8.63 0.53
C PHE A 117 -0.03 8.21 1.47
N ILE A 118 0.64 9.12 2.18
CA ILE A 118 1.74 8.73 3.08
C ILE A 118 1.26 7.73 4.13
N LEU A 119 0.16 8.01 4.81
CA LEU A 119 -0.30 7.16 5.91
C LEU A 119 -0.70 5.75 5.44
N PRO A 120 -1.60 5.56 4.46
CA PRO A 120 -1.99 4.21 4.05
C PRO A 120 -0.85 3.43 3.38
N VAL A 121 -0.01 4.08 2.57
CA VAL A 121 1.17 3.45 1.96
C VAL A 121 2.17 3.02 3.03
N PHE A 122 2.48 3.90 3.99
CA PHE A 122 3.35 3.60 5.13
C PHE A 122 2.84 2.41 5.95
N LEU A 123 1.53 2.31 6.19
CA LEU A 123 0.95 1.19 6.94
C LEU A 123 0.99 -0.12 6.16
N ALA A 124 0.63 -0.09 4.89
CA ALA A 124 0.64 -1.27 4.03
C ALA A 124 2.06 -1.83 3.84
N SER A 125 3.05 -0.97 3.61
CA SER A 125 4.44 -1.38 3.38
C SER A 125 5.11 -2.07 4.59
N GLN A 126 4.63 -1.85 5.80
CA GLN A 126 5.12 -2.59 6.98
C GLN A 126 4.84 -4.10 6.89
N THR A 127 3.92 -4.53 6.03
CA THR A 127 3.49 -5.93 5.94
C THR A 127 4.66 -6.88 5.63
N ILE A 128 5.53 -6.55 4.68
CA ILE A 128 6.65 -7.43 4.29
C ILE A 128 7.63 -7.68 5.44
N PRO A 129 8.20 -6.65 6.10
CA PRO A 129 9.10 -6.90 7.23
C PRO A 129 8.41 -7.56 8.43
N LEU A 130 7.14 -7.25 8.69
CA LEU A 130 6.37 -7.91 9.73
C LEU A 130 6.14 -9.40 9.43
N LEU A 131 5.81 -9.75 8.18
CA LEU A 131 5.67 -11.14 7.76
C LEU A 131 6.99 -11.91 7.84
N SER A 132 8.10 -11.28 7.45
CA SER A 132 9.42 -11.91 7.46
C SER A 132 9.86 -12.33 8.87
N GLU A 133 9.48 -11.60 9.91
CA GLU A 133 9.83 -11.92 11.30
C GLU A 133 8.99 -13.05 11.90
N LEU A 134 7.81 -13.31 11.35
CA LEU A 134 6.99 -14.44 11.78
C LEU A 134 7.51 -15.80 11.32
N ILE A 135 8.59 -15.80 10.54
CA ILE A 135 9.20 -16.99 9.96
C ILE A 135 10.43 -17.33 10.77
N ASP A 136 10.36 -18.45 11.49
CA ASP A 136 11.49 -19.04 12.20
C ASP A 136 12.04 -20.19 11.35
N ASP A 137 13.09 -19.91 10.58
CA ASP A 137 13.72 -20.89 9.67
C ASP A 137 15.20 -20.51 9.45
N ASP A 138 16.06 -21.50 9.43
CA ASP A 138 17.49 -21.36 9.05
C ASP A 138 17.67 -20.76 7.64
N LYS A 139 16.62 -20.82 6.81
CA LYS A 139 16.56 -20.25 5.45
C LYS A 139 15.86 -18.89 5.38
N LYS A 140 15.83 -18.12 6.47
CA LYS A 140 15.13 -16.83 6.57
C LYS A 140 15.43 -15.89 5.38
N ALA A 141 16.69 -15.81 4.94
CA ALA A 141 17.07 -14.98 3.80
C ALA A 141 16.40 -15.42 2.48
N VAL A 142 16.28 -16.73 2.23
CA VAL A 142 15.61 -17.26 1.03
C VAL A 142 14.12 -16.92 1.06
N ILE A 143 13.52 -16.97 2.22
CA ILE A 143 12.09 -16.69 2.39
C ILE A 143 11.79 -15.21 2.22
N ILE A 144 12.63 -14.35 2.79
CA ILE A 144 12.56 -12.90 2.56
C ILE A 144 12.66 -12.61 1.06
N GLY A 145 13.63 -13.22 0.37
CA GLY A 145 13.76 -13.09 -1.08
C GLY A 145 12.50 -13.51 -1.84
N LYS A 146 11.84 -14.61 -1.42
CA LYS A 146 10.56 -15.02 -2.02
C LYS A 146 9.42 -14.05 -1.72
N LEU A 147 9.31 -13.52 -0.51
CA LEU A 147 8.29 -12.50 -0.18
C LEU A 147 8.48 -11.25 -1.04
N LEU A 148 9.71 -10.77 -1.17
CA LEU A 148 10.04 -9.62 -2.03
C LEU A 148 9.76 -9.92 -3.51
N PHE A 149 10.08 -11.12 -3.99
CA PHE A 149 9.75 -11.54 -5.35
C PHE A 149 8.24 -11.49 -5.61
N PHE A 150 7.43 -12.10 -4.75
CA PHE A 150 5.97 -12.09 -4.91
C PHE A 150 5.38 -10.69 -4.78
N SER A 151 5.87 -9.86 -3.86
CA SER A 151 5.46 -8.45 -3.75
C SER A 151 5.81 -7.66 -5.03
N THR A 152 7.00 -7.84 -5.58
CA THR A 152 7.41 -7.17 -6.82
C THR A 152 6.59 -7.63 -8.04
N VAL A 153 6.32 -8.94 -8.16
CA VAL A 153 5.44 -9.47 -9.21
C VAL A 153 4.02 -8.94 -9.04
N GLY A 154 3.53 -8.87 -7.81
CA GLY A 154 2.26 -8.24 -7.47
C GLY A 154 2.22 -6.77 -7.90
N SER A 155 3.26 -6.01 -7.59
CA SER A 155 3.41 -4.61 -7.98
C SER A 155 3.36 -4.42 -9.49
N PHE A 156 4.11 -5.23 -10.24
CA PHE A 156 4.05 -5.23 -11.70
C PHE A 156 2.63 -5.50 -12.21
N MET A 157 1.99 -6.54 -11.72
CA MET A 157 0.60 -6.87 -12.10
C MET A 157 -0.38 -5.76 -11.70
N GLY A 158 -0.19 -5.16 -10.52
CA GLY A 158 -1.01 -4.04 -10.04
C GLY A 158 -0.95 -2.84 -10.98
N SER A 159 0.25 -2.46 -11.41
CA SER A 159 0.41 -1.34 -12.34
C SER A 159 -0.21 -1.63 -13.71
N VAL A 160 0.02 -2.82 -14.27
CA VAL A 160 -0.48 -3.21 -15.60
C VAL A 160 -2.00 -3.38 -15.59
N VAL A 161 -2.55 -4.12 -14.63
CA VAL A 161 -4.00 -4.37 -14.53
C VAL A 161 -4.75 -3.07 -14.25
N THR A 162 -4.23 -2.22 -13.38
CA THR A 162 -4.84 -0.92 -13.11
C THR A 162 -4.91 -0.04 -14.36
N SER A 163 -3.81 0.05 -15.09
CA SER A 163 -3.75 0.90 -16.28
C SER A 163 -4.61 0.38 -17.44
N LEU A 164 -4.58 -0.94 -17.70
CA LEU A 164 -5.23 -1.52 -18.87
C LEU A 164 -6.69 -1.95 -18.60
N VAL A 165 -6.98 -2.38 -17.38
CA VAL A 165 -8.29 -2.94 -17.05
C VAL A 165 -9.10 -1.99 -16.18
N PHE A 166 -8.57 -1.61 -15.01
CA PHE A 166 -9.36 -0.84 -14.06
C PHE A 166 -9.75 0.53 -14.61
N PHE A 167 -8.83 1.27 -15.21
CA PHE A 167 -9.15 2.58 -15.77
C PHE A 167 -10.11 2.49 -16.95
N SER A 168 -10.00 1.46 -17.76
CA SER A 168 -10.84 1.29 -18.96
C SER A 168 -12.28 0.88 -18.65
N TYR A 169 -12.48 0.03 -17.61
CA TYR A 169 -13.78 -0.58 -17.33
C TYR A 169 -14.50 -0.01 -16.11
N ILE A 170 -13.77 0.45 -15.09
CA ILE A 170 -14.40 0.89 -13.84
C ILE A 170 -14.04 2.33 -13.44
N GLY A 171 -13.05 2.92 -14.07
CA GLY A 171 -12.60 4.29 -13.79
C GLY A 171 -11.73 4.40 -12.54
N VAL A 172 -11.10 5.57 -12.35
CA VAL A 172 -10.11 5.79 -11.27
C VAL A 172 -10.75 5.69 -9.88
N GLU A 173 -11.87 6.35 -9.67
CA GLU A 173 -12.56 6.40 -8.38
C GLU A 173 -12.90 5.00 -7.83
N LYS A 174 -13.60 4.21 -8.63
CA LYS A 174 -13.99 2.86 -8.23
C LYS A 174 -12.79 1.93 -8.09
N SER A 175 -11.73 2.19 -8.83
CA SER A 175 -10.47 1.43 -8.72
C SER A 175 -9.79 1.63 -7.36
N ILE A 176 -9.80 2.85 -6.82
CA ILE A 176 -9.27 3.12 -5.48
C ILE A 176 -10.08 2.37 -4.41
N VAL A 177 -11.40 2.43 -4.49
CA VAL A 177 -12.29 1.69 -3.60
C VAL A 177 -12.04 0.18 -3.69
N MET A 178 -11.86 -0.36 -4.90
CA MET A 178 -11.55 -1.77 -5.11
C MET A 178 -10.23 -2.18 -4.47
N ASN A 179 -9.19 -1.36 -4.54
CA ASN A 179 -7.93 -1.60 -3.83
C ASN A 179 -8.12 -1.57 -2.30
N GLY A 180 -8.93 -0.64 -1.79
CA GLY A 180 -9.33 -0.63 -0.39
C GLY A 180 -10.02 -1.94 0.03
N LEU A 181 -10.94 -2.44 -0.78
CA LEU A 181 -11.62 -3.72 -0.53
C LEU A 181 -10.66 -4.92 -0.56
N ILE A 182 -9.70 -4.94 -1.49
CA ILE A 182 -8.65 -5.98 -1.51
C ILE A 182 -7.87 -5.99 -0.19
N LEU A 183 -7.46 -4.82 0.32
CA LEU A 183 -6.78 -4.73 1.61
C LEU A 183 -7.69 -5.12 2.79
N ALA A 184 -8.99 -4.82 2.74
CA ALA A 184 -9.95 -5.27 3.74
C ALA A 184 -10.04 -6.79 3.80
N VAL A 185 -10.15 -7.44 2.64
CA VAL A 185 -10.17 -8.90 2.53
C VAL A 185 -8.87 -9.49 3.06
N LEU A 186 -7.70 -8.90 2.72
CA LEU A 186 -6.42 -9.33 3.27
C LEU A 186 -6.37 -9.20 4.80
N ALA A 187 -6.84 -8.09 5.35
CA ALA A 187 -6.90 -7.88 6.79
C ALA A 187 -7.77 -8.96 7.47
N LEU A 188 -8.92 -9.29 6.89
CA LEU A 188 -9.80 -10.35 7.40
C LEU A 188 -9.14 -11.73 7.30
N VAL A 189 -8.51 -12.05 6.17
CA VAL A 189 -7.78 -13.32 6.00
C VAL A 189 -6.69 -13.45 7.06
N MET A 190 -5.91 -12.40 7.29
CA MET A 190 -4.86 -12.41 8.31
C MET A 190 -5.44 -12.53 9.72
N TYR A 191 -6.54 -11.85 10.03
CA TYR A 191 -7.22 -11.98 11.31
C TYR A 191 -7.65 -13.43 11.58
N TYR A 192 -8.37 -14.06 10.64
CA TYR A 192 -8.82 -15.46 10.79
C TYR A 192 -7.68 -16.46 10.88
N GLN A 193 -6.61 -16.26 10.14
CA GLN A 193 -5.45 -17.14 10.15
C GLN A 193 -4.71 -17.08 11.50
N PHE A 194 -4.63 -15.89 12.09
CA PHE A 194 -3.95 -15.71 13.36
C PHE A 194 -4.79 -16.20 14.55
N ASP A 195 -6.10 -16.08 14.50
CA ASP A 195 -7.01 -16.55 15.55
C ASP A 195 -7.07 -18.09 15.62
N LYS A 196 -7.04 -18.77 14.48
CA LYS A 196 -7.16 -20.24 14.40
C LYS A 196 -5.90 -21.03 14.75
N LYS A 197 -4.85 -20.44 15.31
CA LYS A 197 -3.58 -21.15 15.67
C LYS A 197 -2.92 -21.91 14.49
N ILE A 198 -3.25 -21.61 13.24
CA ILE A 198 -2.77 -22.34 12.06
C ILE A 198 -1.27 -22.03 11.78
N PHE A 199 -0.72 -20.98 12.37
CA PHE A 199 0.70 -20.62 12.30
C PHE A 199 1.53 -21.18 13.48
N ARG A 200 1.22 -22.36 13.99
CA ARG A 200 2.26 -23.13 14.68
C ARG A 200 3.12 -23.76 13.60
N VAL A 201 4.23 -23.13 13.30
CA VAL A 201 5.36 -23.77 12.67
C VAL A 201 5.82 -24.86 13.66
N GLN A 202 5.55 -26.13 13.32
CA GLN A 202 6.31 -27.26 13.84
C GLN A 202 7.61 -27.34 13.10
#